data_d90ed54b3e70c1962f4f120c207514fe
#
_entry.id   d90ed54b3e70c1962f4f120c207514fe
#
_cell.length_a   1.000
_cell.length_b   1.000
_cell.length_c   1.000
_cell.angle_alpha   90.00
_cell.angle_beta   90.00
_cell.angle_gamma   90.00
#
_symmetry.space_group_name_H-M   'P 1'
#
loop_
_entity.id
_entity.type
_entity.pdbx_description
1 polymer ?
#
loop_
_entity_poly.entity_id
_entity_poly.type
_entity_poly.pdbx_seq_one_letter_code
_entity_poly.pdbx_strand_id
1 'polypeptide(L)'
;MLLNIADSHLSSNYFALITQMHLSAPETATKTLYSAPIIFDRNAHNVPAIVRVADILWCAAGLSGLYSGSTVAPPTSVYSLTLELIDRVGGWDCGSEAIGEDLHMYLKCFFALNGNLTSRTVLSPVSQSNVTGGGKEGVVGIYMDMTARYKQALRHMWGALDTGYALRKVVECWRERKHTSRAFRPLHRSM
;
A
#
# COMPACT_ATOMS: atom_id res chain seq x y z
N MET A 1 14.45 1.54 2.11
CA MET A 1 14.40 0.86 0.80
C MET A 1 13.06 1.16 0.15
N LEU A 2 13.01 1.33 -1.15
CA LEU A 2 11.84 1.69 -1.93
C LEU A 2 11.39 0.50 -2.77
N LEU A 3 10.11 0.15 -2.70
CA LEU A 3 9.47 -0.69 -3.71
C LEU A 3 8.89 0.22 -4.78
N ASN A 4 9.24 -0.02 -6.03
CA ASN A 4 8.78 0.74 -7.18
C ASN A 4 8.47 -0.21 -8.34
N ILE A 5 7.37 0.06 -9.02
CA ILE A 5 7.03 -0.64 -10.26
C ILE A 5 7.89 -0.08 -11.39
N ALA A 6 8.38 -0.93 -12.28
CA ALA A 6 9.37 -0.58 -13.32
C ALA A 6 8.95 0.56 -14.25
N ASP A 7 7.64 0.84 -14.36
CA ASP A 7 7.08 1.94 -15.17
C ASP A 7 6.79 3.22 -14.39
N SER A 8 7.14 3.27 -13.10
CA SER A 8 6.95 4.44 -12.24
C SER A 8 8.12 5.41 -12.35
N HIS A 9 7.82 6.70 -12.43
CA HIS A 9 8.80 7.77 -12.45
C HIS A 9 8.66 8.65 -11.20
N LEU A 10 9.69 8.66 -10.38
CA LEU A 10 9.78 9.46 -9.18
C LEU A 10 10.24 10.88 -9.52
N SER A 11 9.70 11.88 -8.85
CA SER A 11 10.22 13.24 -8.96
C SER A 11 11.62 13.34 -8.33
N SER A 12 12.41 14.32 -8.76
CA SER A 12 13.79 14.51 -8.32
C SER A 12 13.94 14.77 -6.81
N ASN A 13 12.91 15.29 -6.16
CA ASN A 13 12.89 15.61 -4.73
C ASN A 13 12.26 14.52 -3.86
N TYR A 14 11.79 13.41 -4.44
CA TYR A 14 11.07 12.35 -3.72
C TYR A 14 11.86 11.81 -2.51
N PHE A 15 13.12 11.43 -2.73
CA PHE A 15 13.97 10.90 -1.66
C PHE A 15 14.35 11.96 -0.63
N ALA A 16 14.55 13.20 -1.05
CA ALA A 16 14.82 14.30 -0.13
C ALA A 16 13.66 14.54 0.82
N LEU A 17 12.42 14.52 0.31
CA LEU A 17 11.21 14.67 1.11
C LEU A 17 11.04 13.53 2.10
N ILE A 18 11.23 12.27 1.69
CA ILE A 18 11.18 11.13 2.62
C ILE A 18 12.22 11.30 3.73
N THR A 19 13.46 11.64 3.37
CA THR A 19 14.54 11.85 4.34
C THR A 19 14.19 12.97 5.32
N GLN A 20 13.67 14.08 4.83
CA GLN A 20 13.23 15.20 5.68
C GLN A 20 12.10 14.77 6.62
N MET A 21 11.09 14.07 6.11
CA MET A 21 9.97 13.57 6.92
C MET A 21 10.42 12.58 7.98
N HIS A 22 11.37 11.71 7.64
CA HIS A 22 11.95 10.73 8.56
C HIS A 22 12.71 11.42 9.69
N LEU A 23 13.55 12.38 9.38
CA LEU A 23 14.35 13.13 10.35
C LEU A 23 13.51 14.07 11.22
N SER A 24 12.38 14.56 10.71
CA SER A 24 11.47 15.46 11.44
C SER A 24 10.66 14.80 12.55
N ALA A 25 10.58 13.47 12.58
CA ALA A 25 9.78 12.73 13.55
C ALA A 25 10.48 11.43 13.98
N PRO A 26 11.64 11.54 14.67
CA PRO A 26 12.47 10.38 15.01
C PRO A 26 11.73 9.36 15.90
N GLU A 27 10.78 9.81 16.72
CA GLU A 27 10.00 8.96 17.62
C GLU A 27 9.05 7.99 16.91
N THR A 28 8.68 8.30 15.66
CA THR A 28 7.82 7.43 14.83
C THR A 28 8.55 6.83 13.64
N ALA A 29 9.79 7.25 13.39
CA ALA A 29 10.55 6.91 12.18
C ALA A 29 10.58 5.41 11.89
N THR A 30 10.84 4.57 12.90
CA THR A 30 10.91 3.10 12.79
C THR A 30 9.56 2.42 12.64
N LYS A 31 8.46 3.16 12.76
CA LYS A 31 7.07 2.68 12.66
C LYS A 31 6.32 3.32 11.49
N THR A 32 7.02 4.03 10.62
CA THR A 32 6.39 4.83 9.57
C THR A 32 6.50 4.15 8.21
N LEU A 33 5.36 4.06 7.54
CA LEU A 33 5.25 3.75 6.12
C LEU A 33 5.00 5.06 5.36
N TYR A 34 5.83 5.31 4.36
CA TYR A 34 5.73 6.47 3.49
C TYR A 34 5.11 6.04 2.16
N SER A 35 4.04 6.67 1.73
CA SER A 35 3.40 6.43 0.44
C SER A 35 3.26 7.72 -0.35
N ALA A 36 3.29 7.62 -1.67
CA ALA A 36 3.11 8.76 -2.55
C ALA A 36 1.82 8.63 -3.35
N PRO A 37 1.13 9.73 -3.67
CA PRO A 37 0.04 9.72 -4.61
C PRO A 37 0.56 9.36 -6.00
N ILE A 38 -0.23 8.57 -6.73
CA ILE A 38 0.08 8.15 -8.08
C ILE A 38 -0.69 9.01 -9.07
N ILE A 39 -0.06 9.37 -10.18
CA ILE A 39 -0.69 10.03 -11.32
C ILE A 39 -0.39 9.23 -12.58
N PHE A 40 -1.43 8.95 -13.39
CA PHE A 40 -1.30 8.22 -14.65
C PHE A 40 -1.24 9.19 -15.83
N ASP A 41 -0.11 9.86 -16.00
CA ASP A 41 0.08 10.92 -16.98
C ASP A 41 1.02 10.57 -18.14
N ARG A 42 1.88 9.55 -17.98
CA ARG A 42 2.99 9.28 -18.92
C ARG A 42 2.53 8.93 -20.33
N ASN A 43 1.42 8.24 -20.49
CA ASN A 43 0.86 7.85 -21.78
C ASN A 43 -0.62 8.18 -21.92
N ALA A 44 -1.11 9.12 -21.13
CA ALA A 44 -2.53 9.48 -21.07
C ALA A 44 -3.10 9.93 -22.43
N HIS A 45 -2.27 10.49 -23.31
CA HIS A 45 -2.65 10.90 -24.65
C HIS A 45 -2.86 9.73 -25.62
N ASN A 46 -2.31 8.55 -25.32
CA ASN A 46 -2.34 7.36 -26.17
C ASN A 46 -3.36 6.31 -25.74
N VAL A 47 -4.12 6.54 -24.67
CA VAL A 47 -5.09 5.58 -24.17
C VAL A 47 -6.52 6.12 -24.23
N PRO A 48 -7.52 5.25 -24.43
CA PRO A 48 -8.91 5.64 -24.48
C PRO A 48 -9.39 6.31 -23.18
N ALA A 49 -10.34 7.25 -23.29
CA ALA A 49 -10.88 7.98 -22.14
C ALA A 49 -11.41 7.06 -21.04
N ILE A 50 -12.03 5.94 -21.40
CA ILE A 50 -12.57 4.97 -20.44
C ILE A 50 -11.47 4.32 -19.57
N VAL A 51 -10.30 4.06 -20.13
CA VAL A 51 -9.13 3.55 -19.37
C VAL A 51 -8.65 4.63 -18.41
N ARG A 52 -8.52 5.89 -18.88
CA ARG A 52 -8.11 7.03 -18.03
C ARG A 52 -9.07 7.28 -16.86
N VAL A 53 -10.39 7.17 -17.08
CA VAL A 53 -11.37 7.34 -16.00
C VAL A 53 -11.14 6.33 -14.88
N ALA A 54 -10.86 5.07 -15.21
CA ALA A 54 -10.57 4.05 -14.20
C ALA A 54 -9.30 4.37 -13.41
N ASP A 55 -8.27 4.91 -14.07
CA ASP A 55 -7.01 5.30 -13.42
C ASP A 55 -7.16 6.57 -12.58
N ILE A 56 -8.00 7.54 -13.01
CA ILE A 56 -8.36 8.72 -12.21
C ILE A 56 -9.06 8.30 -10.90
N LEU A 57 -9.96 7.33 -10.95
CA LEU A 57 -10.62 6.81 -9.75
C LEU A 57 -9.61 6.16 -8.79
N TRP A 58 -8.61 5.48 -9.33
CA TRP A 58 -7.52 4.91 -8.54
C TRP A 58 -6.64 5.99 -7.89
N CYS A 59 -6.31 7.05 -8.62
CA CYS A 59 -5.64 8.24 -8.07
C CYS A 59 -6.45 8.86 -6.93
N ALA A 60 -7.75 9.04 -7.13
CA ALA A 60 -8.63 9.62 -6.12
C ALA A 60 -8.68 8.77 -4.84
N ALA A 61 -8.67 7.45 -4.96
CA ALA A 61 -8.58 6.55 -3.81
C ALA A 61 -7.28 6.77 -3.03
N GLY A 62 -6.13 6.91 -3.71
CA GLY A 62 -4.85 7.22 -3.08
C GLY A 62 -4.83 8.60 -2.41
N LEU A 63 -5.52 9.58 -2.98
CA LEU A 63 -5.62 10.93 -2.42
C LEU A 63 -6.55 11.00 -1.19
N SER A 64 -7.49 10.09 -1.06
CA SER A 64 -8.47 10.10 0.04
C SER A 64 -7.83 9.98 1.44
N GLY A 65 -6.62 9.44 1.53
CA GLY A 65 -5.85 9.34 2.78
C GLY A 65 -4.99 10.56 3.12
N LEU A 66 -5.02 11.64 2.32
CA LEU A 66 -4.11 12.78 2.48
C LEU A 66 -4.59 13.87 3.45
N TYR A 67 -5.75 13.71 4.08
CA TYR A 67 -6.24 14.72 5.02
C TYR A 67 -5.43 14.72 6.33
N SER A 68 -5.34 15.88 6.95
CA SER A 68 -4.67 16.04 8.25
C SER A 68 -5.34 15.16 9.32
N GLY A 69 -4.55 14.35 10.00
CA GLY A 69 -5.04 13.39 11.00
C GLY A 69 -5.38 12.01 10.45
N SER A 70 -5.25 11.75 9.15
CA SER A 70 -5.33 10.40 8.63
C SER A 70 -4.18 9.55 9.18
N THR A 71 -4.52 8.46 9.86
CA THR A 71 -3.57 7.46 10.34
C THR A 71 -3.56 6.19 9.49
N VAL A 72 -4.53 6.07 8.58
CA VAL A 72 -4.72 4.93 7.69
C VAL A 72 -4.62 5.39 6.25
N ALA A 73 -3.48 5.17 5.64
CA ALA A 73 -3.25 5.45 4.22
C ALA A 73 -2.50 4.26 3.62
N PRO A 74 -3.22 3.17 3.25
CA PRO A 74 -2.60 2.04 2.58
C PRO A 74 -1.98 2.50 1.26
N PRO A 75 -0.79 2.00 0.92
CA PRO A 75 -0.12 2.37 -0.32
C PRO A 75 -0.88 1.82 -1.53
N THR A 76 -0.70 2.45 -2.67
CA THR A 76 -1.35 2.05 -3.94
C THR A 76 -0.36 1.69 -5.03
N SER A 77 0.85 1.34 -4.74
CA SER A 77 1.93 0.82 -5.60
C SER A 77 3.31 1.28 -5.15
N VAL A 78 3.48 2.55 -4.77
CA VAL A 78 4.79 3.10 -4.40
C VAL A 78 4.80 3.45 -2.94
N TYR A 79 5.66 2.78 -2.20
CA TYR A 79 5.84 3.03 -0.77
C TYR A 79 7.28 2.79 -0.33
N SER A 80 7.63 3.35 0.81
CA SER A 80 8.95 3.22 1.42
C SER A 80 8.81 2.86 2.88
N LEU A 81 9.71 2.00 3.34
CA LEU A 81 9.80 1.53 4.72
C LEU A 81 11.25 1.66 5.19
N THR A 82 11.44 1.78 6.50
CA THR A 82 12.77 1.62 7.07
C THR A 82 13.22 0.17 7.00
N LEU A 83 14.52 -0.07 6.89
CA LEU A 83 15.08 -1.42 6.92
C LEU A 83 14.76 -2.14 8.23
N GLU A 84 14.73 -1.40 9.34
CA GLU A 84 14.37 -1.93 10.65
C GLU A 84 12.93 -2.48 10.66
N LEU A 85 11.97 -1.75 10.06
CA LEU A 85 10.60 -2.23 9.97
C LEU A 85 10.47 -3.44 9.05
N ILE A 86 11.21 -3.45 7.94
CA ILE A 86 11.25 -4.60 7.00
C ILE A 86 11.80 -5.84 7.70
N ASP A 87 12.89 -5.71 8.44
CA ASP A 87 13.48 -6.82 9.21
C ASP A 87 12.51 -7.34 10.28
N ARG A 88 11.87 -6.44 11.01
CA ARG A 88 10.89 -6.77 12.03
C ARG A 88 9.69 -7.57 11.52
N VAL A 89 9.26 -7.36 10.27
CA VAL A 89 8.14 -8.08 9.66
C VAL A 89 8.58 -9.32 8.87
N GLY A 90 9.86 -9.66 8.89
CA GLY A 90 10.40 -10.85 8.23
C GLY A 90 10.71 -10.66 6.75
N GLY A 91 11.01 -9.44 6.32
CA GLY A 91 11.38 -9.10 4.95
C GLY A 91 10.22 -8.63 4.09
N TRP A 92 10.54 -8.36 2.81
CA TRP A 92 9.56 -8.04 1.79
C TRP A 92 8.60 -9.19 1.54
N ASP A 93 7.38 -8.83 1.17
CA ASP A 93 6.34 -9.81 0.88
C ASP A 93 6.50 -10.35 -0.54
N CYS A 94 7.25 -11.43 -0.66
CA CYS A 94 7.56 -12.11 -1.92
C CYS A 94 6.92 -13.49 -2.01
N GLY A 95 6.02 -13.83 -1.08
CA GLY A 95 5.36 -15.13 -1.03
C GLY A 95 4.26 -15.29 -2.08
N SER A 96 3.82 -16.53 -2.28
CA SER A 96 2.69 -16.83 -3.17
C SER A 96 1.36 -16.22 -2.72
N GLU A 97 1.28 -15.78 -1.47
CA GLU A 97 0.11 -15.12 -0.86
C GLU A 97 0.09 -13.61 -1.11
N ALA A 98 1.20 -13.04 -1.60
CA ALA A 98 1.40 -11.59 -1.79
C ALA A 98 0.82 -11.10 -3.13
N ILE A 99 -0.43 -11.38 -3.41
CA ILE A 99 -1.06 -11.00 -4.68
C ILE A 99 -1.34 -9.49 -4.73
N GLY A 100 -1.69 -8.88 -3.60
CA GLY A 100 -1.80 -7.44 -3.41
C GLY A 100 -0.66 -6.95 -2.52
N GLU A 101 0.59 -7.06 -2.98
CA GLU A 101 1.78 -6.92 -2.15
C GLU A 101 1.85 -5.59 -1.37
N ASP A 102 1.30 -4.52 -1.90
CA ASP A 102 1.23 -3.21 -1.28
C ASP A 102 0.31 -3.19 -0.05
N LEU A 103 -0.93 -3.64 -0.21
CA LEU A 103 -1.89 -3.75 0.88
C LEU A 103 -1.47 -4.84 1.87
N HIS A 104 -1.00 -5.98 1.39
CA HIS A 104 -0.55 -7.08 2.24
C HIS A 104 0.62 -6.66 3.13
N MET A 105 1.63 -5.99 2.56
CA MET A 105 2.77 -5.46 3.31
C MET A 105 2.34 -4.42 4.35
N TYR A 106 1.38 -3.55 4.00
CA TYR A 106 0.78 -2.62 4.96
C TYR A 106 0.15 -3.35 6.15
N LEU A 107 -0.65 -4.39 5.90
CA LEU A 107 -1.29 -5.19 6.94
C LEU A 107 -0.26 -5.95 7.78
N LYS A 108 0.79 -6.53 7.17
CA LYS A 108 1.91 -7.13 7.91
C LYS A 108 2.52 -6.17 8.91
N CYS A 109 2.87 -4.97 8.45
CA CYS A 109 3.43 -3.93 9.31
C CYS A 109 2.45 -3.50 10.41
N PHE A 110 1.18 -3.32 10.07
CA PHE A 110 0.14 -2.93 11.01
C PHE A 110 -0.01 -3.94 12.17
N PHE A 111 -0.12 -5.22 11.85
CA PHE A 111 -0.25 -6.26 12.87
C PHE A 111 1.04 -6.49 13.65
N ALA A 112 2.20 -6.44 13.00
CA ALA A 112 3.50 -6.56 13.68
C ALA A 112 3.76 -5.44 14.70
N LEU A 113 3.17 -4.26 14.47
CA LEU A 113 3.22 -3.12 15.37
C LEU A 113 2.02 -3.01 16.31
N ASN A 114 1.16 -4.04 16.38
CA ASN A 114 -0.07 -4.04 17.19
C ASN A 114 -0.98 -2.82 16.92
N GLY A 115 -1.10 -2.43 15.65
CA GLY A 115 -1.88 -1.28 15.21
C GLY A 115 -1.19 0.07 15.33
N ASN A 116 0.07 0.11 15.78
CA ASN A 116 0.82 1.36 15.98
C ASN A 116 1.68 1.71 14.75
N LEU A 117 1.16 1.45 13.55
CA LEU A 117 1.77 1.86 12.29
C LEU A 117 1.38 3.31 11.99
N THR A 118 2.34 4.13 11.65
CA THR A 118 2.11 5.50 11.18
C THR A 118 2.20 5.51 9.66
N SER A 119 1.16 6.00 8.98
CA SER A 119 1.20 6.25 7.53
C SER A 119 1.46 7.71 7.28
N ARG A 120 2.41 8.02 6.41
CA ARG A 120 2.72 9.40 5.99
C ARG A 120 2.73 9.50 4.47
N THR A 121 2.00 10.47 3.97
CA THR A 121 1.98 10.73 2.54
C THR A 121 3.10 11.66 2.15
N VAL A 122 3.90 11.23 1.18
CA VAL A 122 4.94 12.05 0.56
C VAL A 122 4.27 12.93 -0.50
N LEU A 123 4.24 14.24 -0.28
CA LEU A 123 3.64 15.20 -1.22
C LEU A 123 4.53 15.43 -2.47
N SER A 124 4.94 14.34 -3.06
CA SER A 124 5.72 14.27 -4.29
C SER A 124 5.11 13.15 -5.14
N PRO A 125 4.20 13.48 -6.06
CA PRO A 125 3.49 12.50 -6.85
C PRO A 125 4.43 11.62 -7.67
N VAL A 126 4.02 10.38 -7.87
CA VAL A 126 4.71 9.42 -8.72
C VAL A 126 3.94 9.26 -10.02
N SER A 127 4.64 9.48 -11.12
CA SER A 127 4.10 9.40 -12.47
C SER A 127 4.14 7.96 -12.96
N GLN A 128 3.01 7.43 -13.40
CA GLN A 128 2.87 6.06 -13.93
C GLN A 128 2.24 6.05 -15.31
N SER A 129 2.39 4.94 -16.02
CA SER A 129 1.74 4.70 -17.30
C SER A 129 0.39 4.01 -17.10
N ASN A 130 -0.61 4.43 -17.87
CA ASN A 130 -1.83 3.67 -18.00
C ASN A 130 -1.55 2.34 -18.70
N VAL A 131 -2.32 1.29 -18.38
CA VAL A 131 -2.20 0.01 -19.05
C VAL A 131 -2.62 0.11 -20.51
N THR A 132 -1.86 -0.53 -21.40
CA THR A 132 -2.16 -0.59 -22.84
C THR A 132 -2.17 -2.02 -23.34
N GLY A 133 -2.91 -2.26 -24.41
CA GLY A 133 -3.01 -3.56 -25.09
C GLY A 133 -2.00 -3.77 -26.24
N GLY A 134 -1.01 -2.87 -26.39
CA GLY A 134 0.02 -3.03 -27.40
C GLY A 134 0.09 -1.97 -28.50
N GLY A 135 -0.52 -0.80 -28.29
CA GLY A 135 -0.29 0.39 -29.12
C GLY A 135 -0.86 0.32 -30.54
N LYS A 136 -1.86 -0.53 -30.79
CA LYS A 136 -2.60 -0.52 -32.07
C LYS A 136 -3.56 0.66 -32.13
N GLU A 137 -3.70 1.22 -33.31
CA GLU A 137 -4.61 2.34 -33.56
C GLU A 137 -6.05 1.89 -33.86
N GLY A 138 -6.99 2.83 -33.78
CA GLY A 138 -8.40 2.62 -34.15
C GLY A 138 -9.18 1.74 -33.17
N VAL A 139 -10.29 1.18 -33.67
CA VAL A 139 -11.23 0.39 -32.84
C VAL A 139 -10.55 -0.85 -32.23
N VAL A 140 -9.64 -1.48 -32.95
CA VAL A 140 -8.90 -2.65 -32.46
C VAL A 140 -8.00 -2.26 -31.30
N GLY A 141 -7.32 -1.12 -31.36
CA GLY A 141 -6.52 -0.59 -30.27
C GLY A 141 -7.34 -0.32 -29.01
N ILE A 142 -8.49 0.35 -29.17
CA ILE A 142 -9.42 0.61 -28.06
C ILE A 142 -9.85 -0.70 -27.39
N TYR A 143 -10.23 -1.69 -28.18
CA TYR A 143 -10.66 -3.00 -27.64
C TYR A 143 -9.52 -3.70 -26.88
N MET A 144 -8.30 -3.64 -27.40
CA MET A 144 -7.13 -4.23 -26.75
C MET A 144 -6.78 -3.53 -25.44
N ASP A 145 -6.85 -2.20 -25.39
CA ASP A 145 -6.60 -1.41 -24.19
C ASP A 145 -7.67 -1.68 -23.10
N MET A 146 -8.94 -1.75 -23.50
CA MET A 146 -10.03 -2.12 -22.58
C MET A 146 -9.83 -3.54 -22.03
N THR A 147 -9.41 -4.48 -22.88
CA THR A 147 -9.14 -5.86 -22.48
C THR A 147 -7.96 -5.92 -21.50
N ALA A 148 -6.89 -5.16 -21.76
CA ALA A 148 -5.75 -5.06 -20.88
C ALA A 148 -6.15 -4.46 -19.51
N ARG A 149 -6.97 -3.41 -19.51
CA ARG A 149 -7.51 -2.80 -18.29
C ARG A 149 -8.41 -3.78 -17.52
N TYR A 150 -9.25 -4.53 -18.20
CA TYR A 150 -10.09 -5.55 -17.58
C TYR A 150 -9.25 -6.63 -16.89
N LYS A 151 -8.21 -7.15 -17.57
CA LYS A 151 -7.28 -8.13 -16.98
C LYS A 151 -6.55 -7.56 -15.74
N GLN A 152 -6.16 -6.29 -15.79
CA GLN A 152 -5.55 -5.61 -14.65
C GLN A 152 -6.56 -5.50 -13.49
N ALA A 153 -7.81 -5.11 -13.76
CA ALA A 153 -8.85 -5.04 -12.74
C ALA A 153 -9.14 -6.40 -12.10
N LEU A 154 -9.19 -7.48 -12.90
CA LEU A 154 -9.32 -8.85 -12.37
C LEU A 154 -8.16 -9.18 -11.40
N ARG A 155 -6.93 -8.82 -11.75
CA ARG A 155 -5.77 -9.03 -10.86
C ARG A 155 -5.92 -8.24 -9.55
N HIS A 156 -6.39 -6.99 -9.62
CA HIS A 156 -6.62 -6.17 -8.42
C HIS A 156 -7.75 -6.73 -7.53
N MET A 157 -8.73 -7.43 -8.10
CA MET A 157 -9.77 -8.09 -7.31
C MET A 157 -9.24 -9.18 -6.39
N TRP A 158 -8.09 -9.79 -6.70
CA TRP A 158 -7.42 -10.74 -5.81
C TRP A 158 -6.94 -10.10 -4.51
N GLY A 159 -6.74 -8.77 -4.48
CA GLY A 159 -6.48 -8.02 -3.24
C GLY A 159 -7.59 -8.15 -2.20
N ALA A 160 -8.80 -8.59 -2.59
CA ALA A 160 -9.85 -8.94 -1.64
C ALA A 160 -9.47 -10.09 -0.69
N LEU A 161 -8.49 -10.93 -1.05
CA LEU A 161 -7.95 -11.99 -0.18
C LEU A 161 -7.24 -11.41 1.05
N ASP A 162 -6.70 -10.20 0.96
CA ASP A 162 -6.10 -9.51 2.10
C ASP A 162 -7.11 -9.22 3.22
N THR A 163 -8.39 -9.12 2.88
CA THR A 163 -9.48 -9.05 3.88
C THR A 163 -9.52 -10.33 4.72
N GLY A 164 -9.36 -11.51 4.10
CA GLY A 164 -9.28 -12.79 4.80
C GLY A 164 -8.05 -12.87 5.72
N TYR A 165 -6.91 -12.40 5.26
CA TYR A 165 -5.70 -12.29 6.07
C TYR A 165 -5.92 -11.37 7.28
N ALA A 166 -6.48 -10.19 7.07
CA ALA A 166 -6.75 -9.22 8.14
C ALA A 166 -7.69 -9.80 9.19
N LEU A 167 -8.80 -10.44 8.78
CA LEU A 167 -9.75 -11.09 9.69
C LEU A 167 -9.08 -12.20 10.51
N ARG A 168 -8.28 -13.06 9.87
CA ARG A 168 -7.52 -14.10 10.57
C ARG A 168 -6.61 -13.49 11.64
N LYS A 169 -5.86 -12.44 11.30
CA LYS A 169 -4.98 -11.74 12.23
C LYS A 169 -5.71 -11.08 13.39
N VAL A 170 -6.86 -10.48 13.15
CA VAL A 170 -7.70 -9.92 14.22
C VAL A 170 -8.12 -11.02 15.20
N VAL A 171 -8.55 -12.17 14.70
CA VAL A 171 -8.95 -13.31 15.54
C VAL A 171 -7.76 -13.85 16.34
N GLU A 172 -6.58 -13.97 15.73
CA GLU A 172 -5.34 -14.39 16.40
C GLU A 172 -5.00 -13.42 17.54
N CYS A 173 -4.92 -12.13 17.28
CA CYS A 173 -4.66 -11.10 18.30
C CYS A 173 -5.69 -11.12 19.43
N TRP A 174 -6.95 -11.35 19.11
CA TRP A 174 -8.01 -11.44 20.13
C TRP A 174 -7.87 -12.67 21.02
N ARG A 175 -7.48 -13.82 20.46
CA ARG A 175 -7.20 -15.05 21.22
C ARG A 175 -6.00 -14.87 22.14
N GLU A 176 -4.92 -14.28 21.64
CA GLU A 176 -3.70 -14.02 22.42
C GLU A 176 -3.99 -13.07 23.60
N ARG A 177 -4.75 -11.99 23.41
CA ARG A 177 -5.18 -11.12 24.51
C ARG A 177 -5.97 -11.84 25.57
N LYS A 178 -6.85 -12.77 25.18
CA LYS A 178 -7.62 -13.58 26.16
C LYS A 178 -6.72 -14.51 26.96
N HIS A 179 -5.69 -15.08 26.37
CA HIS A 179 -4.72 -15.93 27.08
C HIS A 179 -3.88 -15.12 28.06
N THR A 180 -3.39 -13.96 27.66
CA THR A 180 -2.61 -13.05 28.52
C THR A 180 -3.45 -12.55 29.71
N SER A 181 -4.71 -12.19 29.50
CA SER A 181 -5.62 -11.75 30.56
C SER A 181 -5.95 -12.86 31.56
N ARG A 182 -5.94 -14.13 31.13
CA ARG A 182 -6.13 -15.28 32.04
C ARG A 182 -4.87 -15.60 32.84
N ALA A 183 -3.67 -15.39 32.29
CA ALA A 183 -2.42 -15.56 33.00
C ALA A 183 -2.19 -14.54 34.12
N PHE A 184 -2.84 -13.39 34.08
CA PHE A 184 -2.75 -12.29 35.06
C PHE A 184 -3.86 -12.31 36.14
N ARG A 185 -4.50 -13.44 36.41
CA ARG A 185 -5.32 -13.57 37.62
C ARG A 185 -4.37 -13.75 38.80
N PRO A 186 -4.22 -12.74 39.70
CA PRO A 186 -3.48 -12.95 40.92
C PRO A 186 -4.20 -14.05 41.71
N LEU A 187 -3.46 -15.06 42.10
CA LEU A 187 -3.88 -16.02 43.11
C LEU A 187 -4.22 -15.21 44.38
N HIS A 188 -5.47 -14.92 44.61
CA HIS A 188 -5.95 -14.43 45.90
C HIS A 188 -5.61 -15.53 46.90
N ARG A 189 -4.51 -15.38 47.66
CA ARG A 189 -4.27 -16.14 48.88
C ARG A 189 -5.37 -15.76 49.85
N SER A 190 -6.33 -16.63 50.05
CA SER A 190 -7.15 -16.64 51.24
C SER A 190 -6.24 -16.97 52.44
N MET A 191 -6.10 -16.03 53.35
CA MET A 191 -5.74 -16.28 54.72
C MET A 191 -7.01 -16.63 55.50
#